data_08e61e0edd59aa7626503229d3e82b11
#
_entry.id   08e61e0edd59aa7626503229d3e82b11
#
_cell.length_a   1.000
_cell.length_b   1.000
_cell.length_c   1.000
_cell.angle_alpha   90.00
_cell.angle_beta   90.00
_cell.angle_gamma   90.00
#
_symmetry.space_group_name_H-M   'P 1'
#
loop_
_entity.id
_entity.type
_entity.pdbx_description
1 polymer ?
#
loop_
_entity_poly.entity_id
_entity_poly.type
_entity_poly.pdbx_seq_one_letter_code
_entity_poly.pdbx_strand_id
1 'polypeptide(L)'
;IEGHGCAVTWAFGHLVTLQEPGEYDPILKRWSLDTLPFVPDKFQLKLIQNRGVDEQFHIIKALFEQAEEIVCATDAGREGELIFRYILALCNCEDKPIRRLWLNSLTPDAILAAFRDLQDGHNYDSLYAAARCRSESDWIVGLNSTRYYTVRHGRIGGGGDRVLWTI
;
A
#
# COMPACT_ATOMS: atom_id res chain seq x y z
N ILE A 1 -0.25 5.01 21.89
CA ILE A 1 -0.69 5.96 22.93
C ILE A 1 -2.18 5.73 23.14
N GLU A 2 -2.55 5.40 24.36
CA GLU A 2 -3.94 5.14 24.75
C GLU A 2 -4.38 6.12 25.81
N GLY A 3 -5.65 6.55 25.75
CA GLY A 3 -6.24 7.43 26.76
C GLY A 3 -7.60 7.97 26.30
N HIS A 4 -8.49 8.26 27.27
CA HIS A 4 -9.80 8.85 27.03
C HIS A 4 -10.68 8.13 25.98
N GLY A 5 -10.56 6.80 25.88
CA GLY A 5 -11.30 6.00 24.90
C GLY A 5 -10.71 6.02 23.48
N CYS A 6 -9.51 6.56 23.28
CA CYS A 6 -8.81 6.60 22.01
C CYS A 6 -7.46 5.88 22.10
N ALA A 7 -7.10 5.17 21.03
CA ALA A 7 -5.77 4.64 20.81
C ALA A 7 -5.16 5.26 19.56
N VAL A 8 -3.90 5.64 19.61
CA VAL A 8 -3.17 6.21 18.47
C VAL A 8 -2.06 5.26 18.06
N THR A 9 -2.05 4.89 16.80
CA THR A 9 -1.00 4.10 16.16
C THR A 9 -0.54 4.82 14.88
N TRP A 10 0.49 4.31 14.23
CA TRP A 10 1.07 4.94 13.04
C TRP A 10 1.59 3.92 12.04
N ALA A 11 1.74 4.34 10.79
CA ALA A 11 2.52 3.67 9.78
C ALA A 11 3.79 4.50 9.48
N PHE A 12 4.93 3.86 9.32
CA PHE A 12 6.20 4.51 8.99
C PHE A 12 6.51 4.43 7.48
N GLY A 13 5.49 4.56 6.66
CA GLY A 13 5.48 4.36 5.22
C GLY A 13 4.57 3.21 4.84
N HIS A 14 4.79 2.62 3.68
CA HIS A 14 4.03 1.43 3.26
C HIS A 14 4.36 0.23 4.15
N LEU A 15 3.33 -0.37 4.75
CA LEU A 15 3.42 -1.67 5.42
C LEU A 15 2.90 -2.78 4.51
N VAL A 16 2.05 -2.43 3.55
CA VAL A 16 1.35 -3.32 2.63
C VAL A 16 1.73 -2.99 1.21
N THR A 17 1.89 -3.99 0.38
CA THR A 17 2.21 -3.86 -1.06
C THR A 17 1.41 -4.86 -1.88
N LEU A 18 1.45 -4.72 -3.21
CA LEU A 18 0.90 -5.70 -4.14
C LEU A 18 1.76 -6.97 -4.14
N GLN A 19 1.13 -8.12 -4.33
CA GLN A 19 1.83 -9.39 -4.46
C GLN A 19 2.71 -9.42 -5.71
N GLU A 20 3.82 -10.16 -5.63
CA GLU A 20 4.70 -10.44 -6.76
C GLU A 20 4.11 -11.53 -7.66
N PRO A 21 4.44 -11.56 -8.97
CA PRO A 21 3.90 -12.56 -9.90
C PRO A 21 4.08 -14.01 -9.44
N GLY A 22 5.20 -14.33 -8.82
CA GLY A 22 5.48 -15.68 -8.33
C GLY A 22 4.63 -16.13 -7.14
N GLU A 23 3.81 -15.22 -6.58
CA GLU A 23 2.83 -15.49 -5.53
C GLU A 23 1.46 -15.82 -6.13
N TYR A 24 1.19 -15.37 -7.37
CA TYR A 24 0.02 -15.77 -8.16
C TYR A 24 0.21 -17.15 -8.79
N ASP A 25 1.39 -17.36 -9.42
CA ASP A 25 1.77 -18.63 -10.03
C ASP A 25 3.29 -18.86 -9.86
N PRO A 26 3.71 -19.98 -9.25
CA PRO A 26 5.13 -20.32 -9.08
C PRO A 26 5.95 -20.31 -10.38
N ILE A 27 5.34 -20.57 -11.55
CA ILE A 27 6.01 -20.52 -12.85
C ILE A 27 6.54 -19.11 -13.16
N LEU A 28 5.86 -18.08 -12.67
CA LEU A 28 6.21 -16.67 -12.87
C LEU A 28 7.40 -16.20 -12.02
N LYS A 29 7.95 -17.06 -11.13
CA LYS A 29 9.23 -16.81 -10.46
C LYS A 29 10.38 -16.80 -11.46
N ARG A 30 10.28 -17.62 -12.53
CA ARG A 30 11.24 -17.62 -13.61
C ARG A 30 10.85 -16.57 -14.65
N TRP A 31 11.75 -15.65 -14.93
CA TRP A 31 11.54 -14.63 -15.94
C TRP A 31 11.72 -15.23 -17.34
N SER A 32 10.65 -15.23 -18.14
CA SER A 32 10.63 -15.69 -19.53
C SER A 32 9.79 -14.73 -20.36
N LEU A 33 10.14 -14.60 -21.64
CA LEU A 33 9.32 -13.82 -22.58
C LEU A 33 7.96 -14.50 -22.84
N ASP A 34 7.88 -15.81 -22.70
CA ASP A 34 6.65 -16.59 -22.92
C ASP A 34 5.57 -16.32 -21.87
N THR A 35 5.96 -15.77 -20.72
CA THR A 35 5.05 -15.43 -19.60
C THR A 35 4.74 -13.94 -19.52
N LEU A 36 5.10 -13.17 -20.54
CA LEU A 36 4.86 -11.73 -20.62
C LEU A 36 3.88 -11.37 -21.75
N PRO A 37 3.05 -10.34 -21.60
CA PRO A 37 2.87 -9.58 -20.36
C PRO A 37 2.07 -10.35 -19.32
N PHE A 38 2.42 -10.21 -18.04
CA PHE A 38 1.63 -10.72 -16.93
C PHE A 38 0.75 -9.59 -16.37
N VAL A 39 -0.56 -9.82 -16.35
CA VAL A 39 -1.57 -8.93 -15.75
C VAL A 39 -2.46 -9.82 -14.90
N PRO A 40 -2.52 -9.64 -13.58
CA PRO A 40 -3.39 -10.44 -12.72
C PRO A 40 -4.87 -10.06 -12.95
N ASP A 41 -5.77 -11.04 -12.90
CA ASP A 41 -7.21 -10.79 -12.96
C ASP A 41 -7.69 -9.94 -11.79
N LYS A 42 -7.07 -10.11 -10.62
CA LYS A 42 -7.32 -9.33 -9.41
C LYS A 42 -6.01 -9.12 -8.67
N PHE A 43 -5.70 -7.87 -8.36
CA PHE A 43 -4.56 -7.55 -7.50
C PHE A 43 -4.79 -8.02 -6.07
N GLN A 44 -3.76 -8.61 -5.49
CA GLN A 44 -3.75 -9.07 -4.10
C GLN A 44 -2.71 -8.31 -3.30
N LEU A 45 -3.01 -8.10 -2.03
CA LEU A 45 -2.17 -7.38 -1.09
C LEU A 45 -1.36 -8.36 -0.23
N LYS A 46 -0.17 -7.93 0.17
CA LYS A 46 0.67 -8.63 1.15
C LYS A 46 1.39 -7.66 2.06
N LEU A 47 1.83 -8.13 3.22
CA LEU A 47 2.77 -7.39 4.04
C LEU A 47 4.15 -7.32 3.37
N ILE A 48 4.80 -6.18 3.51
CA ILE A 48 6.21 -6.05 3.15
C ILE A 48 7.02 -6.92 4.11
N GLN A 49 7.87 -7.77 3.56
CA GLN A 49 8.68 -8.73 4.34
C GLN A 49 9.79 -8.01 5.14
N ASN A 50 9.42 -7.51 6.29
CA ASN A 50 10.32 -6.85 7.23
C ASN A 50 9.79 -7.04 8.65
N ARG A 51 10.65 -7.44 9.59
CA ARG A 51 10.24 -7.72 10.98
C ARG A 51 9.54 -6.53 11.64
N GLY A 52 10.04 -5.31 11.44
CA GLY A 52 9.41 -4.11 12.01
C GLY A 52 8.05 -3.81 11.40
N VAL A 53 7.85 -4.12 10.10
CA VAL A 53 6.56 -4.01 9.42
C VAL A 53 5.55 -5.00 10.01
N ASP A 54 5.98 -6.24 10.19
CA ASP A 54 5.14 -7.31 10.72
C ASP A 54 4.66 -6.98 12.15
N GLU A 55 5.60 -6.61 13.03
CA GLU A 55 5.28 -6.20 14.40
C GLU A 55 4.32 -5.01 14.44
N GLN A 56 4.55 -3.97 13.65
CA GLN A 56 3.71 -2.77 13.60
C GLN A 56 2.32 -3.07 13.02
N PHE A 57 2.26 -3.89 11.97
CA PHE A 57 0.98 -4.29 11.38
C PHE A 57 0.10 -5.05 12.38
N HIS A 58 0.68 -5.97 13.16
CA HIS A 58 -0.08 -6.70 14.18
C HIS A 58 -0.62 -5.78 15.27
N ILE A 59 0.14 -4.75 15.67
CA ILE A 59 -0.34 -3.73 16.61
C ILE A 59 -1.54 -2.97 16.01
N ILE A 60 -1.41 -2.51 14.76
CA ILE A 60 -2.49 -1.78 14.07
C ILE A 60 -3.73 -2.67 13.95
N LYS A 61 -3.55 -3.92 13.52
CA LYS A 61 -4.64 -4.87 13.35
C LYS A 61 -5.41 -5.10 14.65
N ALA A 62 -4.70 -5.35 15.74
CA ALA A 62 -5.32 -5.55 17.04
C ALA A 62 -6.13 -4.33 17.51
N LEU A 63 -5.64 -3.12 17.26
CA LEU A 63 -6.35 -1.88 17.57
C LEU A 63 -7.56 -1.67 16.64
N PHE A 64 -7.42 -1.95 15.35
CA PHE A 64 -8.52 -1.82 14.39
C PHE A 64 -9.67 -2.80 14.69
N GLU A 65 -9.34 -4.05 15.08
CA GLU A 65 -10.34 -5.04 15.46
C GLU A 65 -11.17 -4.62 16.69
N GLN A 66 -10.55 -3.95 17.65
CA GLN A 66 -11.19 -3.47 18.88
C GLN A 66 -11.94 -2.14 18.71
N ALA A 67 -11.56 -1.33 17.74
CA ALA A 67 -12.13 -0.01 17.54
C ALA A 67 -13.57 -0.06 17.04
N GLU A 68 -14.43 0.78 17.55
CA GLU A 68 -15.80 1.01 17.04
C GLU A 68 -15.78 1.91 15.80
N GLU A 69 -14.86 2.86 15.74
CA GLU A 69 -14.65 3.80 14.64
C GLU A 69 -13.14 3.97 14.41
N ILE A 70 -12.72 4.11 13.15
CA ILE A 70 -11.33 4.30 12.78
C ILE A 70 -11.14 5.70 12.17
N VAL A 71 -10.20 6.47 12.73
CA VAL A 71 -9.83 7.78 12.19
C VAL A 71 -8.56 7.66 11.38
N CYS A 72 -8.67 7.90 10.07
CA CYS A 72 -7.53 8.00 9.17
C CYS A 72 -6.86 9.37 9.32
N ALA A 73 -5.67 9.41 9.89
CA ALA A 73 -4.86 10.61 10.10
C ALA A 73 -3.52 10.57 9.33
N THR A 74 -3.44 9.76 8.28
CA THR A 74 -2.29 9.76 7.35
C THR A 74 -2.23 11.05 6.54
N ASP A 75 -1.12 11.29 5.85
CA ASP A 75 -0.91 12.49 5.05
C ASP A 75 -2.11 12.82 4.15
N ALA A 76 -2.39 14.12 4.02
CA ALA A 76 -3.48 14.62 3.19
C ALA A 76 -3.10 14.51 1.71
N GLY A 77 -3.37 13.38 1.11
CA GLY A 77 -3.04 13.11 -0.29
C GLY A 77 -3.27 11.66 -0.71
N ARG A 78 -3.04 11.40 -2.00
CA ARG A 78 -3.24 10.06 -2.61
C ARG A 78 -2.44 8.97 -1.92
N GLU A 79 -1.18 9.26 -1.57
CA GLU A 79 -0.27 8.29 -0.96
C GLU A 79 -0.73 7.91 0.46
N GLY A 80 -1.05 8.90 1.29
CA GLY A 80 -1.56 8.65 2.64
C GLY A 80 -2.87 7.87 2.63
N GLU A 81 -3.77 8.17 1.69
CA GLU A 81 -5.03 7.43 1.53
C GLU A 81 -4.78 5.98 1.10
N LEU A 82 -3.83 5.75 0.16
CA LEU A 82 -3.46 4.41 -0.30
C LEU A 82 -2.89 3.55 0.84
N ILE A 83 -1.93 4.11 1.60
CA ILE A 83 -1.33 3.43 2.76
C ILE A 83 -2.41 2.98 3.74
N PHE A 84 -3.30 3.90 4.12
CA PHE A 84 -4.37 3.62 5.06
C PHE A 84 -5.32 2.52 4.56
N ARG A 85 -5.83 2.66 3.32
CA ARG A 85 -6.82 1.72 2.76
C ARG A 85 -6.23 0.33 2.52
N TYR A 86 -4.95 0.23 2.17
CA TYR A 86 -4.29 -1.07 2.03
C TYR A 86 -4.13 -1.77 3.38
N ILE A 87 -3.80 -1.04 4.44
CA ILE A 87 -3.75 -1.58 5.80
C ILE A 87 -5.14 -2.04 6.24
N LEU A 88 -6.15 -1.20 6.03
CA LEU A 88 -7.55 -1.49 6.38
C LEU A 88 -8.06 -2.76 5.71
N ALA A 89 -7.81 -2.89 4.38
CA ALA A 89 -8.20 -4.06 3.60
C ALA A 89 -7.50 -5.34 4.10
N LEU A 90 -6.20 -5.27 4.40
CA LEU A 90 -5.46 -6.43 4.89
C LEU A 90 -5.84 -6.82 6.33
N CYS A 91 -6.37 -5.87 7.12
CA CYS A 91 -6.96 -6.11 8.43
C CYS A 91 -8.38 -6.70 8.35
N ASN A 92 -9.05 -6.67 7.18
CA ASN A 92 -10.46 -6.99 6.99
C ASN A 92 -11.40 -6.14 7.88
N CYS A 93 -11.14 -4.83 7.97
CA CYS A 93 -11.89 -3.88 8.79
C CYS A 93 -12.58 -2.79 7.93
N GLU A 94 -12.83 -3.07 6.65
CA GLU A 94 -13.42 -2.12 5.69
C GLU A 94 -14.89 -1.80 5.97
N ASP A 95 -15.56 -2.64 6.74
CA ASP A 95 -16.95 -2.52 7.17
C ASP A 95 -17.16 -1.58 8.37
N LYS A 96 -16.08 -1.16 9.02
CA LYS A 96 -16.15 -0.25 10.16
C LYS A 96 -16.36 1.20 9.74
N PRO A 97 -17.02 2.02 10.57
CA PRO A 97 -17.09 3.46 10.35
C PRO A 97 -15.70 4.08 10.25
N ILE A 98 -15.47 4.84 9.18
CA ILE A 98 -14.19 5.50 8.93
C ILE A 98 -14.39 7.00 8.89
N ARG A 99 -13.57 7.71 9.65
CA ARG A 99 -13.46 9.17 9.58
C ARG A 99 -12.11 9.57 9.02
N ARG A 100 -12.07 10.67 8.33
CA ARG A 100 -10.85 11.26 7.78
C ARG A 100 -10.49 12.56 8.47
N LEU A 101 -9.32 12.58 9.10
CA LEU A 101 -8.66 13.78 9.58
C LEU A 101 -7.81 14.36 8.45
N TRP A 102 -8.27 15.45 7.82
CA TRP A 102 -7.54 16.08 6.73
C TRP A 102 -6.74 17.28 7.22
N LEU A 103 -5.42 17.16 7.26
CA LEU A 103 -4.53 18.19 7.79
C LEU A 103 -3.76 18.88 6.66
N ASN A 104 -3.96 20.18 6.51
CA ASN A 104 -3.16 21.02 5.62
C ASN A 104 -2.02 21.75 6.37
N SER A 105 -2.03 21.71 7.69
CA SER A 105 -1.05 22.34 8.57
C SER A 105 -0.92 21.55 9.88
N LEU A 106 0.27 21.51 10.44
CA LEU A 106 0.57 20.83 11.71
C LEU A 106 0.60 21.81 12.91
N THR A 107 0.05 23.01 12.78
CA THR A 107 -0.11 23.92 13.93
C THR A 107 -1.14 23.36 14.90
N PRO A 108 -0.99 23.59 16.22
CA PRO A 108 -1.95 23.09 17.22
C PRO A 108 -3.40 23.48 16.92
N ASP A 109 -3.63 24.72 16.50
CA ASP A 109 -4.97 25.21 16.17
C ASP A 109 -5.58 24.51 14.96
N ALA A 110 -4.76 24.25 13.90
CA ALA A 110 -5.20 23.52 12.71
C ALA A 110 -5.55 22.06 13.06
N ILE A 111 -4.74 21.41 13.89
CA ILE A 111 -5.01 20.06 14.37
C ILE A 111 -6.31 19.98 15.14
N LEU A 112 -6.51 20.89 16.10
CA LEU A 112 -7.73 20.94 16.90
C LEU A 112 -8.97 21.24 16.04
N ALA A 113 -8.85 22.12 15.06
CA ALA A 113 -9.93 22.42 14.14
C ALA A 113 -10.30 21.20 13.29
N ALA A 114 -9.32 20.50 12.75
CA ALA A 114 -9.53 19.29 11.94
C ALA A 114 -10.17 18.14 12.75
N PHE A 115 -9.81 17.97 14.02
CA PHE A 115 -10.47 16.99 14.90
C PHE A 115 -11.95 17.33 15.20
N ARG A 116 -12.33 18.61 15.16
CA ARG A 116 -13.73 19.03 15.30
C ARG A 116 -14.54 18.84 14.02
N ASP A 117 -13.86 18.75 12.87
CA ASP A 117 -14.46 18.64 11.54
C ASP A 117 -14.00 17.35 10.83
N LEU A 118 -14.07 16.22 11.53
CA LEU A 118 -13.76 14.92 10.94
C LEU A 118 -14.73 14.61 9.80
N GLN A 119 -14.18 14.37 8.62
CA GLN A 119 -14.93 14.08 7.40
C GLN A 119 -15.30 12.59 7.34
N ASP A 120 -16.37 12.26 6.62
CA ASP A 120 -16.70 10.89 6.28
C ASP A 120 -15.61 10.30 5.37
N GLY A 121 -15.12 9.10 5.69
CA GLY A 121 -14.11 8.40 4.90
C GLY A 121 -14.52 8.14 3.46
N HIS A 122 -15.82 7.96 3.17
CA HIS A 122 -16.34 7.75 1.82
C HIS A 122 -16.16 8.95 0.89
N ASN A 123 -16.03 10.16 1.44
CA ASN A 123 -15.71 11.34 0.64
C ASN A 123 -14.38 11.23 -0.12
N TYR A 124 -13.51 10.30 0.30
CA TYR A 124 -12.18 10.07 -0.25
C TYR A 124 -12.06 8.80 -1.12
N ASP A 125 -13.17 8.13 -1.40
CA ASP A 125 -13.16 6.89 -2.20
C ASP A 125 -12.63 7.13 -3.63
N SER A 126 -12.96 8.26 -4.24
CA SER A 126 -12.41 8.64 -5.56
C SER A 126 -10.90 8.89 -5.51
N LEU A 127 -10.39 9.48 -4.42
CA LEU A 127 -8.97 9.72 -4.20
C LEU A 127 -8.23 8.39 -4.05
N TYR A 128 -8.79 7.47 -3.26
CA TYR A 128 -8.28 6.11 -3.12
C TYR A 128 -8.28 5.35 -4.44
N ALA A 129 -9.39 5.40 -5.20
CA ALA A 129 -9.48 4.75 -6.51
C ALA A 129 -8.39 5.24 -7.47
N ALA A 130 -8.15 6.56 -7.52
CA ALA A 130 -7.08 7.14 -8.33
C ALA A 130 -5.68 6.69 -7.88
N ALA A 131 -5.43 6.64 -6.57
CA ALA A 131 -4.17 6.18 -6.01
C ALA A 131 -3.92 4.70 -6.30
N ARG A 132 -4.94 3.87 -6.14
CA ARG A 132 -4.90 2.44 -6.45
C ARG A 132 -4.64 2.18 -7.92
N CYS A 133 -5.38 2.83 -8.82
CA CYS A 133 -5.18 2.69 -10.27
C CYS A 133 -3.75 3.06 -10.66
N ARG A 134 -3.18 4.11 -10.08
CA ARG A 134 -1.78 4.47 -10.32
C ARG A 134 -0.83 3.38 -9.83
N SER A 135 -0.98 2.90 -8.60
CA SER A 135 -0.13 1.85 -8.04
C SER A 135 -0.17 0.56 -8.88
N GLU A 136 -1.37 0.15 -9.29
CA GLU A 136 -1.59 -1.03 -10.13
C GLU A 136 -0.98 -0.85 -11.54
N SER A 137 -1.12 0.34 -12.13
CA SER A 137 -0.54 0.66 -13.44
C SER A 137 0.99 0.70 -13.40
N ASP A 138 1.55 1.34 -12.40
CA ASP A 138 3.01 1.40 -12.18
C ASP A 138 3.57 -0.02 -11.96
N TRP A 139 2.86 -0.87 -11.24
CA TRP A 139 3.21 -2.27 -11.05
C TRP A 139 3.20 -3.05 -12.38
N ILE A 140 2.11 -2.94 -13.18
CA ILE A 140 2.00 -3.64 -14.48
C ILE A 140 3.12 -3.20 -15.42
N VAL A 141 3.27 -1.90 -15.61
CA VAL A 141 4.25 -1.35 -16.56
C VAL A 141 5.68 -1.62 -16.09
N GLY A 142 5.99 -1.28 -14.86
CA GLY A 142 7.33 -1.43 -14.29
C GLY A 142 7.78 -2.90 -14.26
N LEU A 143 6.91 -3.79 -13.79
CA LEU A 143 7.23 -5.22 -13.72
C LEU A 143 7.46 -5.85 -15.10
N ASN A 144 6.52 -5.68 -16.01
CA ASN A 144 6.60 -6.31 -17.34
C ASN A 144 7.77 -5.74 -18.16
N SER A 145 7.97 -4.43 -18.10
CA SER A 145 9.08 -3.77 -18.79
C SER A 145 10.43 -4.20 -18.22
N THR A 146 10.58 -4.20 -16.90
CA THR A 146 11.80 -4.67 -16.22
C THR A 146 12.15 -6.10 -16.63
N ARG A 147 11.18 -7.00 -16.59
CA ARG A 147 11.38 -8.41 -16.99
C ARG A 147 11.71 -8.54 -18.47
N TYR A 148 10.94 -7.84 -19.33
CA TYR A 148 11.17 -7.87 -20.78
C TYR A 148 12.59 -7.44 -21.13
N TYR A 149 12.99 -6.24 -20.69
CA TYR A 149 14.31 -5.71 -21.01
C TYR A 149 15.44 -6.53 -20.41
N THR A 150 15.29 -7.04 -19.20
CA THR A 150 16.29 -7.90 -18.56
C THR A 150 16.46 -9.23 -19.31
N VAL A 151 15.37 -9.87 -19.71
CA VAL A 151 15.45 -11.16 -20.43
C VAL A 151 15.95 -10.93 -21.86
N ARG A 152 15.51 -9.88 -22.54
CA ARG A 152 15.85 -9.60 -23.94
C ARG A 152 17.28 -9.07 -24.11
N HIS A 153 17.73 -8.21 -23.21
CA HIS A 153 18.98 -7.46 -23.36
C HIS A 153 20.01 -7.71 -22.25
N GLY A 154 19.66 -8.45 -21.21
CA GLY A 154 20.54 -8.73 -20.06
C GLY A 154 21.75 -9.62 -20.35
N ARG A 155 22.03 -9.96 -21.63
CA ARG A 155 23.20 -10.72 -22.07
C ARG A 155 24.16 -9.83 -22.86
N ILE A 156 24.66 -8.78 -22.25
CA ILE A 156 25.71 -7.95 -22.86
C ILE A 156 26.99 -8.14 -22.04
N GLY A 157 27.92 -8.92 -22.59
CA GLY A 157 29.28 -9.10 -22.07
C GLY A 157 29.60 -10.54 -21.67
N GLY A 158 30.70 -11.06 -22.16
CA GLY A 158 31.18 -12.46 -21.97
C GLY A 158 31.71 -12.81 -20.59
N GLY A 159 31.08 -12.30 -19.53
CA GLY A 159 31.44 -12.58 -18.14
C GLY A 159 30.19 -12.49 -17.26
N GLY A 160 29.48 -13.56 -17.14
CA GLY A 160 28.65 -14.02 -16.03
C GLY A 160 27.54 -13.16 -15.43
N ASP A 161 27.61 -11.86 -15.42
CA ASP A 161 26.67 -10.99 -14.71
C ASP A 161 25.53 -10.52 -15.64
N ARG A 162 24.30 -10.82 -15.23
CA ARG A 162 23.11 -10.26 -15.87
C ARG A 162 22.95 -8.80 -15.47
N VAL A 163 22.89 -7.90 -16.45
CA VAL A 163 22.47 -6.52 -16.20
C VAL A 163 20.97 -6.54 -15.94
N LEU A 164 20.57 -6.11 -14.75
CA LEU A 164 19.17 -5.90 -14.38
C LEU A 164 18.74 -4.52 -14.88
N TRP A 165 17.75 -4.47 -15.76
CA TRP A 165 17.13 -3.24 -16.19
C TRP A 165 15.91 -2.97 -15.29
N THR A 166 15.90 -1.82 -14.60
CA THR A 166 14.75 -1.33 -13.85
C THR A 166 14.19 -0.09 -14.55
N ILE A 167 12.88 -0.02 -14.64
CA ILE A 167 12.14 1.10 -15.25
C ILE A 167 11.29 1.76 -14.17
#